data_7b0766b81c5ee8f0e988be28cb350d03
#
_entry.id   7b0766b81c5ee8f0e988be28cb350d03
#
_cell.length_a   1.000
_cell.length_b   1.000
_cell.length_c   1.000
_cell.angle_alpha   90.00
_cell.angle_beta   90.00
_cell.angle_gamma   90.00
#
_symmetry.space_group_name_H-M   'P 1'
#
loop_
_entity.id
_entity.type
_entity.pdbx_description
1 polymer ?
#
loop_
_entity_poly.entity_id
_entity_poly.type
_entity_poly.pdbx_seq_one_letter_code
_entity_poly.pdbx_strand_id
1 'polypeptide(L)'
;MSELVVKDHLREFEDRLSERMRQASTAPRAGRLGLMIGTQRWLVELAQAGEIVPVPSQIMPVPLTRPWFRGLVNLRGALYGVSDFSAFMGGMPTPVTKESRLLALSSALNLNAALLVTRMLGLHDVARWATVPDSAPGEPWTGERWVDPEGREWCELSLSRLSADPRFLAVGR
;
A
#
# COMPACT_ATOMS: atom_id res chain seq x y z
N MET A 1 13.16 -46.05 0.34
CA MET A 1 14.19 -45.06 0.72
C MET A 1 13.97 -43.67 0.11
N SER A 2 13.38 -43.57 -1.06
CA SER A 2 13.14 -42.27 -1.69
C SER A 2 11.99 -41.44 -1.08
N GLU A 3 10.97 -42.06 -0.49
CA GLU A 3 9.83 -41.34 0.12
C GLU A 3 10.15 -40.64 1.44
N LEU A 4 11.06 -41.19 2.22
CA LEU A 4 11.49 -40.59 3.49
C LEU A 4 12.33 -39.34 3.27
N VAL A 5 13.18 -39.34 2.23
CA VAL A 5 14.04 -38.20 1.88
C VAL A 5 13.22 -37.02 1.34
N VAL A 6 12.17 -37.32 0.57
CA VAL A 6 11.27 -36.27 0.04
C VAL A 6 10.42 -35.65 1.15
N LYS A 7 9.97 -36.42 2.13
CA LYS A 7 9.23 -35.93 3.30
C LYS A 7 10.09 -35.03 4.20
N ASP A 8 11.35 -35.38 4.37
CA ASP A 8 12.27 -34.56 5.17
C ASP A 8 12.60 -33.23 4.49
N HIS A 9 12.79 -33.22 3.17
CA HIS A 9 13.00 -31.98 2.41
C HIS A 9 11.78 -31.07 2.40
N LEU A 10 10.58 -31.64 2.34
CA LEU A 10 9.33 -30.86 2.42
C LEU A 10 9.15 -30.23 3.80
N ARG A 11 9.45 -30.94 4.87
CA ARG A 11 9.40 -30.41 6.23
C ARG A 11 10.41 -29.29 6.44
N GLU A 12 11.63 -29.46 5.98
CA GLU A 12 12.66 -28.42 6.05
C GLU A 12 12.25 -27.16 5.26
N PHE A 13 11.59 -27.34 4.12
CA PHE A 13 11.10 -26.24 3.31
C PHE A 13 9.93 -25.49 3.99
N GLU A 14 8.99 -26.23 4.55
CA GLU A 14 7.87 -25.68 5.33
C GLU A 14 8.35 -24.94 6.58
N ASP A 15 9.33 -25.49 7.28
CA ASP A 15 9.92 -24.86 8.46
C ASP A 15 10.66 -23.57 8.11
N ARG A 16 11.39 -23.54 7.01
CA ARG A 16 12.07 -22.33 6.51
C ARG A 16 11.08 -21.26 6.07
N LEU A 17 10.00 -21.67 5.42
CA LEU A 17 8.95 -20.75 4.99
C LEU A 17 8.23 -20.15 6.20
N SER A 18 7.87 -20.98 7.18
CA SER A 18 7.23 -20.56 8.43
C SER A 18 8.12 -19.61 9.23
N GLU A 19 9.42 -19.89 9.27
CA GLU A 19 10.38 -19.04 9.96
C GLU A 19 10.58 -17.69 9.26
N ARG A 20 10.62 -17.67 7.92
CA ARG A 20 10.64 -16.42 7.15
C ARG A 20 9.36 -15.59 7.38
N MET A 21 8.21 -16.25 7.44
CA MET A 21 6.94 -15.57 7.74
C MET A 21 6.90 -15.05 9.17
N ARG A 22 7.46 -15.77 10.14
CA ARG A 22 7.58 -15.30 11.52
C ARG A 22 8.55 -14.13 11.65
N GLN A 23 9.69 -14.17 10.97
CA GLN A 23 10.65 -13.07 10.96
C GLN A 23 10.07 -11.83 10.32
N ALA A 24 9.27 -11.96 9.26
CA ALA A 24 8.54 -10.86 8.66
C ALA A 24 7.46 -10.30 9.60
N SER A 25 6.84 -11.13 10.47
CA SER A 25 5.84 -10.71 11.44
C SER A 25 6.41 -10.20 12.76
N THR A 26 7.63 -10.62 13.14
CA THR A 26 8.30 -10.20 14.39
C THR A 26 9.12 -8.93 14.26
N ALA A 27 9.38 -8.46 13.01
CA ALA A 27 10.05 -7.19 12.73
C ALA A 27 9.05 -6.20 12.11
N PRO A 28 7.95 -5.79 12.81
CA PRO A 28 6.87 -5.01 12.21
C PRO A 28 7.29 -3.62 11.77
N ARG A 29 8.48 -3.16 12.16
CA ARG A 29 9.01 -1.85 11.78
C ARG A 29 10.01 -1.89 10.63
N ALA A 30 10.52 -3.07 10.27
CA ALA A 30 11.58 -3.20 9.28
C ALA A 30 11.06 -3.18 7.85
N GLY A 31 10.01 -3.93 7.55
CA GLY A 31 9.48 -4.08 6.19
C GLY A 31 8.40 -3.05 5.85
N ARG A 32 8.66 -2.25 4.83
CA ARG A 32 7.71 -1.26 4.31
C ARG A 32 7.60 -1.41 2.80
N LEU A 33 6.37 -1.21 2.32
CA LEU A 33 6.11 -1.15 0.89
C LEU A 33 6.30 0.28 0.41
N GLY A 34 7.18 0.49 -0.56
CA GLY A 34 7.44 1.79 -1.16
C GLY A 34 6.50 2.09 -2.31
N LEU A 35 5.98 3.30 -2.34
CA LEU A 35 5.08 3.82 -3.37
C LEU A 35 5.57 5.17 -3.88
N MET A 36 5.41 5.40 -5.17
CA MET A 36 5.46 6.74 -5.74
C MET A 36 4.02 7.22 -5.97
N ILE A 37 3.68 8.36 -5.40
CA ILE A 37 2.40 9.02 -5.60
C ILE A 37 2.71 10.46 -6.03
N GLY A 38 2.40 10.77 -7.29
CA GLY A 38 2.90 12.00 -7.89
C GLY A 38 4.42 12.01 -7.92
N THR A 39 5.02 12.98 -7.26
CA THR A 39 6.48 13.13 -7.15
C THR A 39 7.01 12.76 -5.77
N GLN A 40 6.16 12.29 -4.88
CA GLN A 40 6.51 11.96 -3.49
C GLN A 40 6.65 10.47 -3.26
N ARG A 41 7.60 10.10 -2.41
CA ARG A 41 7.82 8.72 -1.96
C ARG A 41 7.09 8.47 -0.67
N TRP A 42 6.37 7.35 -0.64
CA TRP A 42 5.57 6.94 0.51
C TRP A 42 5.93 5.54 0.94
N LEU A 43 5.77 5.28 2.23
CA LEU A 43 5.97 3.97 2.83
C LEU A 43 4.66 3.51 3.47
N VAL A 44 4.31 2.25 3.25
CA VAL A 44 3.11 1.63 3.81
C VAL A 44 3.52 0.36 4.55
N GLU A 45 2.93 0.15 5.73
CA GLU A 45 3.08 -1.12 6.43
C GLU A 45 2.48 -2.26 5.62
N LEU A 46 3.23 -3.34 5.47
CA LEU A 46 2.79 -4.51 4.71
C LEU A 46 1.47 -5.08 5.21
N ALA A 47 1.28 -5.11 6.53
CA ALA A 47 0.07 -5.63 7.14
C ALA A 47 -1.20 -4.84 6.78
N GLN A 48 -1.07 -3.58 6.40
CA GLN A 48 -2.18 -2.73 6.00
C GLN A 48 -2.47 -2.80 4.50
N ALA A 49 -1.53 -3.29 3.71
CA ALA A 49 -1.67 -3.45 2.27
C ALA A 49 -2.32 -4.79 1.92
N GLY A 50 -3.24 -4.75 1.00
CA GLY A 50 -3.82 -5.93 0.39
C GLY A 50 -3.16 -6.23 -0.95
N GLU A 51 -3.96 -6.61 -1.92
CA GLU A 51 -3.50 -6.96 -3.26
C GLU A 51 -3.00 -5.74 -4.03
N ILE A 52 -1.96 -5.94 -4.82
CA ILE A 52 -1.43 -4.95 -5.75
C ILE A 52 -1.65 -5.48 -7.16
N VAL A 53 -2.35 -4.72 -7.98
CA VAL A 53 -2.70 -5.13 -9.34
C VAL A 53 -2.40 -4.02 -10.35
N PRO A 54 -2.12 -4.36 -11.61
CA PRO A 54 -2.14 -3.37 -12.68
C PRO A 54 -3.50 -2.71 -12.74
N VAL A 55 -3.55 -1.46 -13.22
CA VAL A 55 -4.82 -0.76 -13.36
C VAL A 55 -5.65 -1.44 -14.44
N PRO A 56 -6.86 -1.91 -14.14
CA PRO A 56 -7.73 -2.52 -15.14
C PRO A 56 -8.09 -1.53 -16.25
N SER A 57 -8.32 -2.05 -17.46
CA SER A 57 -8.73 -1.23 -18.60
C SER A 57 -10.07 -0.52 -18.39
N GLN A 58 -10.92 -1.07 -17.55
CA GLN A 58 -12.22 -0.49 -17.23
C GLN A 58 -12.38 -0.31 -15.73
N ILE A 59 -12.48 0.97 -15.33
CA ILE A 59 -12.95 1.37 -14.03
C ILE A 59 -14.35 1.91 -14.25
N MET A 60 -15.35 1.35 -13.56
CA MET A 60 -16.74 1.75 -13.71
C MET A 60 -16.97 3.09 -12.99
N PRO A 61 -17.18 4.20 -13.72
CA PRO A 61 -17.42 5.48 -13.08
C PRO A 61 -18.73 5.48 -12.31
N VAL A 62 -18.75 6.20 -11.21
CA VAL A 62 -19.96 6.42 -10.40
C VAL A 62 -20.32 7.90 -10.48
N PRO A 63 -21.55 8.24 -10.91
CA PRO A 63 -21.96 9.64 -11.02
C PRO A 63 -22.05 10.31 -9.65
N LEU A 64 -21.91 11.64 -9.64
CA LEU A 64 -22.01 12.49 -8.44
C LEU A 64 -21.00 12.14 -7.35
N THR A 65 -19.79 11.77 -7.78
CA THR A 65 -18.66 11.52 -6.87
C THR A 65 -17.60 12.62 -6.97
N ARG A 66 -16.75 12.67 -5.97
CA ARG A 66 -15.61 13.59 -5.94
C ARG A 66 -14.65 13.32 -7.10
N PRO A 67 -13.94 14.33 -7.63
CA PRO A 67 -13.05 14.14 -8.77
C PRO A 67 -11.91 13.14 -8.54
N TRP A 68 -11.48 12.96 -7.29
CA TRP A 68 -10.44 11.98 -6.94
C TRP A 68 -10.96 10.54 -6.86
N PHE A 69 -12.27 10.34 -6.80
CA PHE A 69 -12.87 9.00 -6.84
C PHE A 69 -13.07 8.58 -8.28
N ARG A 70 -12.38 7.52 -8.69
CA ARG A 70 -12.34 7.08 -10.09
C ARG A 70 -13.44 6.10 -10.46
N GLY A 71 -14.05 5.46 -9.51
CA GLY A 71 -15.11 4.50 -9.73
C GLY A 71 -14.90 3.18 -9.03
N LEU A 72 -15.51 2.13 -9.56
CA LEU A 72 -15.49 0.78 -9.00
C LEU A 72 -14.76 -0.19 -9.92
N VAL A 73 -14.06 -1.13 -9.31
CA VAL A 73 -13.45 -2.28 -9.99
C VAL A 73 -13.80 -3.57 -9.25
N ASN A 74 -13.81 -4.66 -9.99
CA ASN A 74 -13.93 -5.99 -9.41
C ASN A 74 -12.53 -6.57 -9.19
N LEU A 75 -12.21 -6.87 -7.93
CA LEU A 75 -10.97 -7.55 -7.57
C LEU A 75 -11.34 -8.88 -6.90
N ARG A 76 -11.09 -9.97 -7.59
CA ARG A 76 -11.36 -11.33 -7.09
C ARG A 76 -12.79 -11.54 -6.58
N GLY A 77 -13.77 -11.02 -7.32
CA GLY A 77 -15.18 -11.18 -7.00
C GLY A 77 -15.75 -10.17 -6.00
N ALA A 78 -14.95 -9.22 -5.52
CA ALA A 78 -15.42 -8.14 -4.65
C ALA A 78 -15.27 -6.79 -5.35
N LEU A 79 -16.23 -5.90 -5.12
CA LEU A 79 -16.17 -4.53 -5.63
C LEU A 79 -15.33 -3.66 -4.70
N TYR A 80 -14.39 -2.92 -5.32
CA TYR A 80 -13.51 -1.98 -4.63
C TYR A 80 -13.71 -0.58 -5.21
N GLY A 81 -13.80 0.42 -4.34
CA GLY A 81 -13.77 1.82 -4.75
C GLY A 81 -12.34 2.25 -5.03
N VAL A 82 -12.11 2.84 -6.21
CA VAL A 82 -10.79 3.31 -6.61
C VAL A 82 -10.67 4.80 -6.35
N SER A 83 -9.70 5.18 -5.54
CA SER A 83 -9.39 6.56 -5.22
C SER A 83 -8.01 6.93 -5.76
N ASP A 84 -7.93 8.01 -6.52
CA ASP A 84 -6.67 8.60 -6.94
C ASP A 84 -6.09 9.39 -5.76
N PHE A 85 -5.08 8.85 -5.12
CA PHE A 85 -4.57 9.42 -3.88
C PHE A 85 -3.85 10.76 -4.11
N SER A 86 -3.17 10.93 -5.23
CA SER A 86 -2.58 12.23 -5.59
C SER A 86 -3.66 13.32 -5.70
N ALA A 87 -4.72 13.03 -6.43
CA ALA A 87 -5.84 13.96 -6.58
C ALA A 87 -6.57 14.20 -5.24
N PHE A 88 -6.72 13.16 -4.41
CA PHE A 88 -7.31 13.28 -3.07
C PHE A 88 -6.54 14.28 -2.20
N MET A 89 -5.22 14.28 -2.29
CA MET A 89 -4.37 15.24 -1.57
C MET A 89 -4.33 16.64 -2.21
N GLY A 90 -5.07 16.87 -3.28
CA GLY A 90 -5.07 18.14 -3.99
C GLY A 90 -4.01 18.27 -5.09
N GLY A 91 -3.32 17.19 -5.41
CA GLY A 91 -2.32 17.16 -6.48
C GLY A 91 -2.94 16.86 -7.85
N MET A 92 -2.07 16.67 -8.83
CA MET A 92 -2.48 16.33 -10.18
C MET A 92 -3.07 14.91 -10.23
N PRO A 93 -4.07 14.66 -11.08
CA PRO A 93 -4.56 13.31 -11.31
C PRO A 93 -3.43 12.38 -11.76
N THR A 94 -3.46 11.14 -11.28
CA THR A 94 -2.46 10.13 -11.61
C THR A 94 -2.72 9.61 -13.02
N PRO A 95 -1.77 9.73 -13.96
CA PRO A 95 -1.90 9.11 -15.26
C PRO A 95 -1.91 7.58 -15.16
N VAL A 96 -2.77 6.93 -15.93
CA VAL A 96 -2.76 5.47 -16.04
C VAL A 96 -1.71 5.06 -17.07
N THR A 97 -0.66 4.42 -16.60
CA THR A 97 0.46 3.94 -17.41
C THR A 97 0.70 2.46 -17.14
N LYS A 98 1.68 1.87 -17.81
CA LYS A 98 2.11 0.49 -17.53
C LYS A 98 2.67 0.30 -16.12
N GLU A 99 3.15 1.38 -15.50
CA GLU A 99 3.75 1.36 -14.18
C GLU A 99 2.74 1.62 -13.06
N SER A 100 1.63 2.31 -13.36
CA SER A 100 0.61 2.59 -12.35
C SER A 100 -0.01 1.31 -11.81
N ARG A 101 -0.42 1.37 -10.55
CA ARG A 101 -0.97 0.20 -9.85
C ARG A 101 -2.16 0.61 -9.00
N LEU A 102 -3.02 -0.34 -8.75
CA LEU A 102 -4.01 -0.25 -7.68
C LEU A 102 -3.48 -1.00 -6.47
N LEU A 103 -3.40 -0.31 -5.35
CA LEU A 103 -3.07 -0.89 -4.06
C LEU A 103 -4.37 -1.03 -3.27
N ALA A 104 -4.87 -2.25 -3.15
CA ALA A 104 -6.03 -2.51 -2.32
C ALA A 104 -5.64 -2.41 -0.84
N LEU A 105 -6.54 -1.92 -0.01
CA LEU A 105 -6.38 -1.96 1.43
C LEU A 105 -6.55 -3.40 1.93
N SER A 106 -5.83 -3.76 2.99
CA SER A 106 -6.01 -5.07 3.63
C SER A 106 -7.47 -5.27 4.05
N SER A 107 -7.97 -6.49 3.89
CA SER A 107 -9.31 -6.86 4.35
C SER A 107 -9.52 -6.63 5.85
N ALA A 108 -8.44 -6.64 6.63
CA ALA A 108 -8.48 -6.34 8.06
C ALA A 108 -8.93 -4.90 8.37
N LEU A 109 -8.84 -3.99 7.41
CA LEU A 109 -9.29 -2.60 7.57
C LEU A 109 -10.79 -2.42 7.32
N ASN A 110 -11.50 -3.45 6.89
CA ASN A 110 -12.95 -3.45 6.65
C ASN A 110 -13.44 -2.37 5.70
N LEU A 111 -12.63 -2.02 4.72
CA LEU A 111 -12.98 -1.06 3.67
C LEU A 111 -12.50 -1.57 2.33
N ASN A 112 -13.44 -1.82 1.41
CA ASN A 112 -13.11 -2.23 0.05
C ASN A 112 -12.71 -1.02 -0.79
N ALA A 113 -11.50 -0.54 -0.56
CA ALA A 113 -10.92 0.58 -1.26
C ALA A 113 -9.56 0.20 -1.84
N ALA A 114 -9.23 0.79 -2.97
CA ALA A 114 -7.93 0.68 -3.60
C ALA A 114 -7.42 2.07 -3.98
N LEU A 115 -6.13 2.28 -3.80
CA LEU A 115 -5.48 3.52 -4.16
C LEU A 115 -4.83 3.40 -5.53
N LEU A 116 -5.13 4.34 -6.42
CA LEU A 116 -4.39 4.50 -7.66
C LEU A 116 -3.08 5.23 -7.35
N VAL A 117 -1.97 4.57 -7.61
CA VAL A 117 -0.63 5.09 -7.35
C VAL A 117 0.19 5.14 -8.63
N THR A 118 1.17 6.04 -8.69
CA THR A 118 1.98 6.27 -9.88
C THR A 118 2.82 5.05 -10.25
N ARG A 119 3.48 4.44 -9.26
CA ARG A 119 4.22 3.18 -9.40
C ARG A 119 4.60 2.62 -8.04
N MET A 120 4.99 1.35 -8.05
CA MET A 120 5.55 0.68 -6.88
C MET A 120 7.06 0.91 -6.82
N LEU A 121 7.58 1.05 -5.61
CA LEU A 121 9.01 1.21 -5.35
C LEU A 121 9.62 0.03 -4.58
N GLY A 122 8.90 -1.08 -4.48
CA GLY A 122 9.38 -2.31 -3.86
C GLY A 122 9.32 -2.30 -2.32
N LEU A 123 9.90 -3.34 -1.76
CA LEU A 123 9.99 -3.52 -0.30
C LEU A 123 11.29 -2.91 0.21
N HIS A 124 11.19 -2.19 1.32
CA HIS A 124 12.34 -1.56 1.97
C HIS A 124 12.40 -1.95 3.44
N ASP A 125 13.60 -2.23 3.89
CA ASP A 125 13.90 -2.38 5.31
C ASP A 125 14.35 -1.00 5.84
N VAL A 126 13.51 -0.40 6.67
CA VAL A 126 13.74 0.95 7.19
C VAL A 126 14.44 0.96 8.55
N ALA A 127 14.86 -0.19 9.05
CA ALA A 127 15.48 -0.30 10.39
C ALA A 127 16.71 0.60 10.56
N ARG A 128 17.45 0.86 9.47
CA ARG A 128 18.65 1.69 9.46
C ARG A 128 18.45 3.08 8.86
N TRP A 129 17.22 3.41 8.50
CA TRP A 129 16.92 4.75 7.96
C TRP A 129 16.78 5.75 9.11
N ALA A 130 17.17 6.99 8.83
CA ALA A 130 16.98 8.07 9.78
C ALA A 130 15.54 8.58 9.76
N THR A 131 15.02 8.88 10.92
CA THR A 131 13.75 9.62 11.02
C THR A 131 14.04 11.11 11.01
N VAL A 132 13.13 11.88 10.40
CA VAL A 132 13.19 13.34 10.44
C VAL A 132 12.34 13.80 11.62
N PRO A 133 12.96 14.34 12.69
CA PRO A 133 12.19 14.87 13.82
C PRO A 133 11.47 16.15 13.39
N ASP A 134 10.27 16.33 13.90
CA ASP A 134 9.47 17.57 13.83
C ASP A 134 9.35 18.25 12.48
N SER A 135 8.76 17.56 11.55
CA SER A 135 8.08 18.25 10.47
C SER A 135 6.72 18.78 10.99
N ALA A 136 6.25 19.87 10.41
CA ALA A 136 4.90 20.38 10.67
C ALA A 136 3.87 19.24 10.70
N PRO A 137 2.83 19.32 11.54
CA PRO A 137 1.81 18.30 11.59
C PRO A 137 1.24 18.06 10.19
N GLY A 138 1.39 16.84 9.71
CA GLY A 138 0.83 16.41 8.44
C GLY A 138 -0.66 16.08 8.56
N GLU A 139 -1.19 15.53 7.51
CA GLU A 139 -2.56 15.01 7.50
C GLU A 139 -2.72 13.84 8.48
N PRO A 140 -3.93 13.54 8.95
CA PRO A 140 -4.15 12.48 9.93
C PRO A 140 -3.62 11.10 9.52
N TRP A 141 -3.56 10.82 8.22
CA TRP A 141 -3.05 9.55 7.68
C TRP A 141 -1.54 9.52 7.47
N THR A 142 -0.83 10.63 7.66
CA THR A 142 0.63 10.66 7.58
C THR A 142 1.25 10.23 8.90
N GLY A 143 2.30 9.41 8.79
CA GLY A 143 3.11 9.01 9.93
C GLY A 143 4.47 9.69 9.92
N GLU A 144 5.47 8.94 10.35
CA GLU A 144 6.85 9.43 10.43
C GLU A 144 7.42 9.74 9.05
N ARG A 145 8.34 10.68 9.01
CA ARG A 145 9.17 10.94 7.82
C ARG A 145 10.51 10.26 8.00
N TRP A 146 10.99 9.72 6.89
CA TRP A 146 12.22 8.94 6.85
C TRP A 146 13.16 9.49 5.79
N VAL A 147 14.46 9.29 6.02
CA VAL A 147 15.50 9.54 5.01
C VAL A 147 16.24 8.24 4.79
N ASP A 148 16.31 7.81 3.53
CA ASP A 148 17.03 6.61 3.16
C ASP A 148 18.55 6.83 3.12
N PRO A 149 19.37 5.78 2.95
CA PRO A 149 20.83 5.93 2.88
C PRO A 149 21.32 6.79 1.71
N GLU A 150 20.49 7.01 0.71
CA GLU A 150 20.83 7.87 -0.44
C GLU A 150 20.35 9.32 -0.27
N GLY A 151 19.81 9.66 0.91
CA GLY A 151 19.35 11.00 1.22
C GLY A 151 17.95 11.35 0.71
N ARG A 152 17.17 10.37 0.22
CA ARG A 152 15.82 10.60 -0.27
C ARG A 152 14.82 10.60 0.89
N GLU A 153 13.89 11.53 0.84
CA GLU A 153 12.83 11.61 1.84
C GLU A 153 11.63 10.71 1.49
N TRP A 154 11.08 10.08 2.51
CA TRP A 154 9.90 9.24 2.45
C TRP A 154 8.93 9.63 3.56
N CYS A 155 7.65 9.57 3.28
CA CYS A 155 6.60 9.80 4.26
C CYS A 155 5.82 8.50 4.49
N GLU A 156 5.54 8.18 5.73
CA GLU A 156 4.69 7.03 6.04
C GLU A 156 3.22 7.37 5.77
N LEU A 157 2.54 6.49 5.07
CA LEU A 157 1.11 6.53 4.83
C LEU A 157 0.44 5.44 5.67
N SER A 158 -0.37 5.85 6.63
CA SER A 158 -1.16 4.93 7.42
C SER A 158 -2.49 4.64 6.70
N LEU A 159 -2.61 3.47 6.11
CA LEU A 159 -3.85 3.03 5.47
C LEU A 159 -4.96 2.82 6.50
N SER A 160 -4.58 2.42 7.72
CA SER A 160 -5.51 2.29 8.83
C SER A 160 -6.18 3.62 9.17
N ARG A 161 -5.40 4.68 9.31
CA ARG A 161 -5.94 6.02 9.59
C ARG A 161 -6.69 6.59 8.40
N LEU A 162 -6.20 6.35 7.19
CA LEU A 162 -6.88 6.78 5.96
C LEU A 162 -8.26 6.14 5.84
N SER A 163 -8.37 4.85 6.12
CA SER A 163 -9.65 4.12 6.07
C SER A 163 -10.68 4.61 7.07
N ALA A 164 -10.26 5.33 8.10
CA ALA A 164 -11.13 5.94 9.11
C ALA A 164 -11.33 7.44 8.91
N ASP A 165 -10.66 8.05 7.93
CA ASP A 165 -10.74 9.50 7.70
C ASP A 165 -12.07 9.86 7.03
N PRO A 166 -12.87 10.76 7.62
CA PRO A 166 -14.16 11.14 7.04
C PRO A 166 -14.08 11.75 5.65
N ARG A 167 -12.99 12.45 5.33
CA ARG A 167 -12.79 13.05 4.00
C ARG A 167 -12.57 11.99 2.93
N PHE A 168 -11.80 10.94 3.27
CA PHE A 168 -11.56 9.83 2.37
C PHE A 168 -12.83 8.97 2.14
N LEU A 169 -13.65 8.84 3.16
CA LEU A 169 -14.91 8.09 3.08
C LEU A 169 -16.01 8.84 2.35
N ALA A 170 -15.95 10.17 2.30
CA ALA A 170 -16.95 11.02 1.69
C ALA A 170 -16.74 11.13 0.17
N VAL A 171 -16.96 10.04 -0.56
CA VAL A 171 -16.78 9.97 -2.01
C VAL A 171 -17.90 10.66 -2.80
N GLY A 172 -19.07 10.81 -2.21
CA GLY A 172 -20.21 11.53 -2.81
C GLY A 172 -20.06 13.04 -2.74
N ARG A 173 -20.65 13.75 -3.72
CA ARG A 173 -20.79 15.21 -3.70
C ARG A 173 -22.02 15.63 -2.91
#